data_6eabf04d8ac7e1e7bd10467148dedfcb
#
_entry.id   6eabf04d8ac7e1e7bd10467148dedfcb
#
_cell.length_a   1.000
_cell.length_b   1.000
_cell.length_c   1.000
_cell.angle_alpha   90.00
_cell.angle_beta   90.00
_cell.angle_gamma   90.00
#
_symmetry.space_group_name_H-M   'P 1'
#
loop_
_entity.id
_entity.type
_entity.pdbx_description
1 polymer ?
#
loop_
_entity_poly.entity_id
_entity_poly.type
_entity_poly.pdbx_seq_one_letter_code
_entity_poly.pdbx_strand_id
1 'polypeptide(L)'
;MTDPGSCGIPGGQYPSDCEVTEGLRRRAMSRQGQDERGYAWRNCLPLAKEIQLLLLDVDGVLTDGSILYGNGGTELKAFNIKDGFGIRLLREAGVEVGIITARRSEAVERRAQDLKLAHVYQGVRNKIDIFARILAEQQLVAKEVAYMGDDWLDLPLLSRVGLAVTVADAVAEVKAVVHY
;
A
#
# COMPACT_ATOMS: atom_id res chain seq x y z
N MET A 1 -21.50 2.72 -32.78
CA MET A 1 -20.99 3.66 -31.74
C MET A 1 -21.21 2.95 -30.43
N THR A 2 -20.22 2.24 -29.95
CA THR A 2 -20.23 1.49 -28.69
C THR A 2 -19.54 2.35 -27.62
N ASP A 3 -20.27 2.61 -26.56
CA ASP A 3 -19.82 3.36 -25.38
C ASP A 3 -18.69 2.60 -24.66
N PRO A 4 -17.48 3.18 -24.50
CA PRO A 4 -16.39 2.55 -23.77
C PRO A 4 -16.35 3.04 -22.33
N GLY A 5 -17.26 2.60 -21.47
CA GLY A 5 -17.25 3.18 -20.13
C GLY A 5 -17.98 2.47 -19.01
N SER A 6 -18.31 1.20 -19.11
CA SER A 6 -18.84 0.52 -17.93
C SER A 6 -17.93 -0.61 -17.48
N CYS A 7 -16.98 -0.26 -16.63
CA CYS A 7 -16.33 -1.23 -15.77
C CYS A 7 -17.28 -1.50 -14.59
N GLY A 8 -18.25 -2.39 -14.82
CA GLY A 8 -19.25 -2.76 -13.83
C GLY A 8 -18.64 -3.68 -12.77
N ILE A 9 -18.37 -3.14 -11.59
CA ILE A 9 -18.22 -3.91 -10.36
C ILE A 9 -19.56 -3.85 -9.65
N PRO A 10 -20.24 -4.98 -9.38
CA PRO A 10 -21.50 -4.98 -8.66
C PRO A 10 -21.25 -4.67 -7.18
N GLY A 11 -21.94 -3.66 -6.64
CA GLY A 11 -21.99 -3.39 -5.21
C GLY A 11 -21.28 -2.12 -4.75
N GLY A 12 -21.34 -1.09 -5.50
CA GLY A 12 -20.96 0.29 -5.30
C GLY A 12 -20.72 0.89 -3.92
N GLN A 13 -19.54 0.73 -3.35
CA GLN A 13 -19.01 1.63 -2.33
C GLN A 13 -17.67 2.28 -2.75
N TYR A 14 -17.19 2.02 -3.96
CA TYR A 14 -15.94 2.59 -4.44
C TYR A 14 -16.22 3.73 -5.42
N PRO A 15 -15.47 4.86 -5.31
CA PRO A 15 -15.57 5.94 -6.27
C PRO A 15 -15.19 5.44 -7.67
N SER A 16 -15.81 5.99 -8.71
CA SER A 16 -15.44 5.75 -10.11
C SER A 16 -13.99 6.18 -10.37
N ASP A 17 -13.37 5.66 -11.41
CA ASP A 17 -12.01 6.06 -11.79
C ASP A 17 -11.87 7.57 -12.03
N CYS A 18 -12.94 8.23 -12.53
CA CYS A 18 -13.00 9.67 -12.66
C CYS A 18 -12.99 10.40 -11.32
N GLU A 19 -13.77 9.94 -10.34
CA GLU A 19 -13.80 10.52 -8.99
C GLU A 19 -12.47 10.30 -8.26
N VAL A 20 -11.84 9.14 -8.46
CA VAL A 20 -10.50 8.84 -7.96
C VAL A 20 -9.48 9.82 -8.55
N THR A 21 -9.47 9.99 -9.88
CA THR A 21 -8.55 10.89 -10.58
C THR A 21 -8.71 12.34 -10.14
N GLU A 22 -9.95 12.81 -10.00
CA GLU A 22 -10.24 14.15 -9.51
C GLU A 22 -9.83 14.33 -8.03
N GLY A 23 -10.06 13.33 -7.19
CA GLY A 23 -9.59 13.30 -5.81
C GLY A 23 -8.06 13.38 -5.71
N LEU A 24 -7.34 12.66 -6.58
CA LEU A 24 -5.89 12.72 -6.69
C LEU A 24 -5.40 14.10 -7.13
N ARG A 25 -6.04 14.70 -8.15
CA ARG A 25 -5.74 16.07 -8.61
C ARG A 25 -5.91 17.10 -7.49
N ARG A 26 -7.02 17.06 -6.75
CA ARG A 26 -7.28 18.00 -5.63
C ARG A 26 -6.23 17.86 -4.53
N ARG A 27 -5.83 16.63 -4.18
CA ARG A 27 -4.75 16.38 -3.21
C ARG A 27 -3.41 16.91 -3.71
N ALA A 28 -3.07 16.73 -4.98
CA ALA A 28 -1.86 17.25 -5.58
C ALA A 28 -1.83 18.80 -5.58
N MET A 29 -2.94 19.45 -5.93
CA MET A 29 -3.05 20.93 -5.95
C MET A 29 -2.99 21.54 -4.56
N SER A 30 -3.57 20.91 -3.52
CA SER A 30 -3.55 21.45 -2.15
C SER A 30 -2.17 21.42 -1.50
N ARG A 31 -1.21 20.67 -2.08
CA ARG A 31 0.17 20.54 -1.57
C ARG A 31 1.18 21.49 -2.21
N GLN A 32 0.81 22.24 -3.24
CA GLN A 32 1.67 23.27 -3.85
C GLN A 32 1.83 24.50 -2.94
N GLY A 33 2.50 24.37 -1.82
CA GLY A 33 2.76 25.49 -0.93
C GLY A 33 3.16 25.14 0.51
N GLN A 34 3.20 23.88 0.88
CA GLN A 34 3.57 23.48 2.25
C GLN A 34 4.85 22.62 2.23
N ASP A 35 5.99 23.31 2.26
CA ASP A 35 7.29 22.70 2.57
C ASP A 35 7.43 22.56 4.10
N GLU A 36 6.55 21.76 4.72
CA GLU A 36 6.61 21.43 6.14
C GLU A 36 6.61 19.92 6.37
N ARG A 37 7.57 19.22 5.77
CA ARG A 37 7.76 17.76 6.02
C ARG A 37 7.92 17.43 7.50
N GLY A 38 8.37 18.39 8.32
CA GLY A 38 8.56 18.21 9.75
C GLY A 38 7.28 18.00 10.58
N TYR A 39 6.10 18.32 10.02
CA TYR A 39 4.81 18.20 10.73
C TYR A 39 3.78 17.34 10.01
N ALA A 40 4.08 16.85 8.82
CA ALA A 40 3.13 16.06 8.00
C ALA A 40 2.57 14.83 8.74
N TRP A 41 3.40 14.15 9.53
CA TRP A 41 2.97 12.99 10.31
C TRP A 41 1.88 13.34 11.36
N ARG A 42 1.91 14.57 11.94
CA ARG A 42 0.90 15.00 12.91
C ARG A 42 -0.48 15.12 12.28
N ASN A 43 -0.53 15.55 11.02
CA ASN A 43 -1.77 15.65 10.26
C ASN A 43 -2.36 14.28 9.93
N CYS A 44 -1.53 13.22 9.93
CA CYS A 44 -1.97 11.85 9.72
C CYS A 44 -2.44 11.12 10.99
N LEU A 45 -2.16 11.67 12.18
CA LEU A 45 -2.54 11.03 13.45
C LEU A 45 -4.04 10.71 13.58
N PRO A 46 -4.98 11.61 13.18
CA PRO A 46 -6.40 11.27 13.23
C PRO A 46 -6.74 10.07 12.35
N LEU A 47 -6.14 9.98 11.14
CA LEU A 47 -6.33 8.86 10.23
C LEU A 47 -5.70 7.58 10.79
N ALA A 48 -4.48 7.70 11.34
CA ALA A 48 -3.74 6.56 11.88
C ALA A 48 -4.46 5.87 13.06
N LYS A 49 -5.24 6.62 13.84
CA LYS A 49 -6.03 6.07 14.95
C LYS A 49 -7.17 5.14 14.52
N GLU A 50 -7.65 5.30 13.30
CA GLU A 50 -8.73 4.49 12.74
C GLU A 50 -8.20 3.20 12.08
N ILE A 51 -6.87 3.06 11.93
CA ILE A 51 -6.28 1.95 11.17
C ILE A 51 -6.24 0.69 12.01
N GLN A 52 -6.79 -0.37 11.44
CA GLN A 52 -6.78 -1.74 11.99
C GLN A 52 -5.86 -2.67 11.19
N LEU A 53 -5.60 -2.36 9.92
CA LEU A 53 -4.75 -3.16 9.03
C LEU A 53 -3.81 -2.26 8.24
N LEU A 54 -2.50 -2.55 8.26
CA LEU A 54 -1.51 -1.99 7.38
C LEU A 54 -1.14 -3.01 6.30
N LEU A 55 -1.32 -2.64 5.04
CA LEU A 55 -0.87 -3.42 3.89
C LEU A 55 0.37 -2.76 3.28
N LEU A 56 1.36 -3.57 2.93
CA LEU A 56 2.64 -3.13 2.40
C LEU A 56 2.89 -3.73 1.02
N ASP A 57 3.40 -2.94 0.08
CA ASP A 57 4.16 -3.52 -1.01
C ASP A 57 5.53 -4.01 -0.51
N VAL A 58 6.30 -4.66 -1.35
CA VAL A 58 7.60 -5.24 -1.00
C VAL A 58 8.75 -4.51 -1.69
N ASP A 59 8.74 -4.54 -3.03
CA ASP A 59 9.85 -4.00 -3.82
C ASP A 59 9.78 -2.47 -3.81
N GLY A 60 10.80 -1.81 -3.25
CA GLY A 60 10.81 -0.38 -3.02
C GLY A 60 10.22 0.08 -1.67
N VAL A 61 9.48 -0.79 -0.94
CA VAL A 61 8.90 -0.47 0.38
C VAL A 61 9.61 -1.20 1.50
N LEU A 62 9.66 -2.53 1.46
CA LEU A 62 10.38 -3.38 2.42
C LEU A 62 11.80 -3.73 1.97
N THR A 63 12.14 -3.40 0.72
CA THR A 63 13.46 -3.49 0.10
C THR A 63 13.80 -2.16 -0.55
N ASP A 64 15.00 -2.03 -1.06
CA ASP A 64 15.45 -0.87 -1.85
C ASP A 64 15.03 -0.92 -3.33
N GLY A 65 14.15 -1.86 -3.71
CA GLY A 65 13.71 -2.06 -5.10
C GLY A 65 14.72 -2.81 -5.99
N SER A 66 15.92 -3.14 -5.50
CA SER A 66 16.92 -3.89 -6.25
C SER A 66 16.52 -5.35 -6.44
N ILE A 67 16.80 -5.89 -7.63
CA ILE A 67 16.64 -7.31 -7.94
C ILE A 67 18.03 -7.93 -8.03
N LEU A 68 18.30 -8.88 -7.13
CA LEU A 68 19.56 -9.61 -7.09
C LEU A 68 19.34 -11.05 -7.54
N TYR A 69 20.02 -11.47 -8.59
CA TYR A 69 20.01 -12.84 -9.07
C TYR A 69 21.26 -13.57 -8.64
N GLY A 70 21.07 -14.67 -7.91
CA GLY A 70 22.14 -15.62 -7.60
C GLY A 70 22.32 -16.67 -8.68
N ASN A 71 23.34 -17.51 -8.53
CA ASN A 71 23.58 -18.65 -9.41
C ASN A 71 22.39 -19.63 -9.36
N GLY A 72 22.04 -20.20 -10.52
CA GLY A 72 20.93 -21.16 -10.62
C GLY A 72 19.52 -20.54 -10.60
N GLY A 73 19.39 -19.21 -10.81
CA GLY A 73 18.09 -18.53 -10.89
C GLY A 73 17.47 -18.16 -9.54
N THR A 74 18.22 -18.27 -8.46
CA THR A 74 17.76 -17.84 -7.13
C THR A 74 17.65 -16.31 -7.08
N GLU A 75 16.50 -15.79 -6.62
CA GLU A 75 16.32 -14.36 -6.34
C GLU A 75 16.64 -14.08 -4.87
N LEU A 76 17.47 -13.08 -4.63
CA LEU A 76 17.82 -12.62 -3.29
C LEU A 76 17.18 -11.27 -3.02
N LYS A 77 16.71 -11.05 -1.80
CA LYS A 77 16.18 -9.76 -1.32
C LYS A 77 16.81 -9.40 0.02
N ALA A 78 17.18 -8.13 0.15
CA ALA A 78 17.67 -7.57 1.40
C ALA A 78 16.53 -6.87 2.13
N PHE A 79 16.20 -7.34 3.33
CA PHE A 79 15.21 -6.72 4.21
C PHE A 79 15.87 -5.97 5.35
N ASN A 80 15.30 -4.82 5.73
CA ASN A 80 15.78 -4.07 6.87
C ASN A 80 15.21 -4.64 8.19
N ILE A 81 16.08 -4.81 9.17
CA ILE A 81 15.68 -5.30 10.50
C ILE A 81 14.83 -4.30 11.27
N LYS A 82 14.99 -2.99 11.01
CA LYS A 82 14.19 -1.93 11.65
C LYS A 82 12.73 -1.99 11.22
N ASP A 83 12.46 -2.30 9.95
CA ASP A 83 11.09 -2.48 9.45
C ASP A 83 10.43 -3.67 10.13
N GLY A 84 11.16 -4.78 10.29
CA GLY A 84 10.66 -5.93 11.03
C GLY A 84 10.32 -5.62 12.49
N PHE A 85 11.10 -4.77 13.13
CA PHE A 85 10.81 -4.30 14.48
C PHE A 85 9.57 -3.39 14.52
N GLY A 86 9.46 -2.46 13.57
CA GLY A 86 8.27 -1.59 13.42
C GLY A 86 6.98 -2.38 13.19
N ILE A 87 7.03 -3.37 12.31
CA ILE A 87 5.90 -4.29 12.05
C ILE A 87 5.48 -5.01 13.34
N ARG A 88 6.46 -5.50 14.12
CA ARG A 88 6.17 -6.16 15.39
C ARG A 88 5.48 -5.22 16.37
N LEU A 89 5.97 -3.98 16.52
CA LEU A 89 5.36 -2.99 17.40
C LEU A 89 3.93 -2.65 17.00
N LEU A 90 3.63 -2.51 15.70
CA LEU A 90 2.27 -2.29 15.21
C LEU A 90 1.35 -3.43 15.60
N ARG A 91 1.79 -4.68 15.42
CA ARG A 91 1.00 -5.86 15.78
C ARG A 91 0.78 -5.98 17.29
N GLU A 92 1.79 -5.66 18.10
CA GLU A 92 1.66 -5.58 19.56
C GLU A 92 0.67 -4.49 19.99
N ALA A 93 0.52 -3.43 19.19
CA ALA A 93 -0.48 -2.37 19.38
C ALA A 93 -1.87 -2.73 18.85
N GLY A 94 -2.06 -3.92 18.27
CA GLY A 94 -3.36 -4.40 17.76
C GLY A 94 -3.64 -4.04 16.30
N VAL A 95 -2.65 -3.52 15.56
CA VAL A 95 -2.78 -3.27 14.12
C VAL A 95 -2.24 -4.48 13.36
N GLU A 96 -3.09 -5.15 12.59
CA GLU A 96 -2.65 -6.25 11.71
C GLU A 96 -1.77 -5.71 10.58
N VAL A 97 -0.82 -6.55 10.11
CA VAL A 97 0.06 -6.18 9.01
C VAL A 97 0.07 -7.28 7.96
N GLY A 98 -0.01 -6.89 6.69
CA GLY A 98 0.02 -7.79 5.54
C GLY A 98 0.85 -7.26 4.38
N ILE A 99 1.04 -8.12 3.39
CA ILE A 99 1.81 -7.87 2.17
C ILE A 99 0.92 -8.11 0.94
N ILE A 100 0.96 -7.17 -0.01
CA ILE A 100 0.39 -7.34 -1.36
C ILE A 100 1.45 -6.94 -2.38
N THR A 101 2.04 -7.91 -3.07
CA THR A 101 3.09 -7.67 -4.07
C THR A 101 2.78 -8.33 -5.41
N ALA A 102 3.19 -7.68 -6.50
CA ALA A 102 3.04 -8.20 -7.86
C ALA A 102 3.98 -9.37 -8.16
N ARG A 103 5.11 -9.45 -7.50
CA ARG A 103 6.12 -10.50 -7.71
C ARG A 103 5.88 -11.70 -6.78
N ARG A 104 6.49 -12.83 -7.13
CA ARG A 104 6.59 -14.01 -6.27
C ARG A 104 8.04 -14.24 -5.93
N SER A 105 8.34 -14.43 -4.64
CA SER A 105 9.68 -14.67 -4.14
C SER A 105 9.63 -15.52 -2.87
N GLU A 106 10.46 -16.56 -2.82
CA GLU A 106 10.64 -17.38 -1.62
C GLU A 106 11.23 -16.57 -0.46
N ALA A 107 12.05 -15.55 -0.77
CA ALA A 107 12.60 -14.65 0.23
C ALA A 107 11.49 -13.84 0.94
N VAL A 108 10.47 -13.41 0.20
CA VAL A 108 9.29 -12.73 0.76
C VAL A 108 8.48 -13.68 1.63
N GLU A 109 8.25 -14.90 1.16
CA GLU A 109 7.53 -15.93 1.92
C GLU A 109 8.21 -16.19 3.27
N ARG A 110 9.53 -16.42 3.24
CA ARG A 110 10.32 -16.62 4.43
C ARG A 110 10.28 -15.42 5.38
N ARG A 111 10.43 -14.21 4.84
CA ARG A 111 10.36 -12.98 5.64
C ARG A 111 9.01 -12.80 6.32
N ALA A 112 7.93 -13.08 5.60
CA ALA A 112 6.58 -13.02 6.13
C ALA A 112 6.36 -14.03 7.27
N GLN A 113 6.90 -15.25 7.14
CA GLN A 113 6.87 -16.26 8.19
C GLN A 113 7.66 -15.81 9.43
N ASP A 114 8.88 -15.27 9.26
CA ASP A 114 9.69 -14.74 10.36
C ASP A 114 8.96 -13.64 11.14
N LEU A 115 8.22 -12.79 10.43
CA LEU A 115 7.42 -11.72 11.00
C LEU A 115 6.01 -12.17 11.44
N LYS A 116 5.65 -13.43 11.18
CA LYS A 116 4.35 -14.05 11.50
C LYS A 116 3.18 -13.27 10.89
N LEU A 117 3.31 -12.81 9.64
CA LEU A 117 2.25 -12.11 8.93
C LEU A 117 1.18 -13.10 8.49
N ALA A 118 -0.09 -12.78 8.78
CA ALA A 118 -1.23 -13.60 8.38
C ALA A 118 -1.71 -13.33 6.95
N HIS A 119 -1.48 -12.10 6.46
CA HIS A 119 -1.96 -11.61 5.18
C HIS A 119 -0.80 -11.48 4.20
N VAL A 120 -0.57 -12.51 3.36
CA VAL A 120 0.54 -12.54 2.40
C VAL A 120 0.02 -12.90 1.02
N TYR A 121 -0.01 -11.92 0.13
CA TYR A 121 -0.51 -12.07 -1.24
C TYR A 121 0.60 -11.73 -2.23
N GLN A 122 1.13 -12.75 -2.88
CA GLN A 122 2.20 -12.64 -3.86
C GLN A 122 1.69 -12.96 -5.28
N GLY A 123 2.34 -12.41 -6.31
CA GLY A 123 1.97 -12.63 -7.72
C GLY A 123 0.64 -11.95 -8.08
N VAL A 124 0.32 -10.86 -7.42
CA VAL A 124 -0.95 -10.15 -7.56
C VAL A 124 -0.88 -9.21 -8.77
N ARG A 125 -1.68 -9.48 -9.80
CA ARG A 125 -1.77 -8.60 -10.99
C ARG A 125 -2.64 -7.38 -10.75
N ASN A 126 -3.72 -7.55 -9.99
CA ASN A 126 -4.63 -6.47 -9.62
C ASN A 126 -4.73 -6.40 -8.09
N LYS A 127 -4.09 -5.40 -7.49
CA LYS A 127 -4.09 -5.21 -6.03
C LYS A 127 -5.47 -4.87 -5.49
N ILE A 128 -6.35 -4.27 -6.29
CA ILE A 128 -7.71 -3.90 -5.89
C ILE A 128 -8.59 -5.13 -5.63
N ASP A 129 -8.48 -6.17 -6.44
CA ASP A 129 -9.27 -7.39 -6.25
C ASP A 129 -8.91 -8.07 -4.93
N ILE A 130 -7.61 -8.11 -4.61
CA ILE A 130 -7.13 -8.64 -3.33
C ILE A 130 -7.58 -7.75 -2.17
N PHE A 131 -7.50 -6.44 -2.32
CA PHE A 131 -7.98 -5.50 -1.31
C PHE A 131 -9.46 -5.68 -1.00
N ALA A 132 -10.31 -5.76 -2.02
CA ALA A 132 -11.74 -6.00 -1.85
C ALA A 132 -12.01 -7.31 -1.11
N ARG A 133 -11.25 -8.37 -1.43
CA ARG A 133 -11.34 -9.66 -0.74
C ARG A 133 -10.94 -9.53 0.74
N ILE A 134 -9.83 -8.86 1.04
CA ILE A 134 -9.37 -8.63 2.42
C ILE A 134 -10.43 -7.88 3.22
N LEU A 135 -11.01 -6.80 2.68
CA LEU A 135 -12.06 -6.05 3.35
C LEU A 135 -13.25 -6.93 3.73
N ALA A 136 -13.69 -7.81 2.82
CA ALA A 136 -14.79 -8.73 3.06
C ALA A 136 -14.43 -9.79 4.12
N GLU A 137 -13.25 -10.42 4.02
CA GLU A 137 -12.79 -11.47 4.92
C GLU A 137 -12.54 -10.95 6.34
N GLN A 138 -12.00 -9.73 6.46
CA GLN A 138 -11.68 -9.12 7.75
C GLN A 138 -12.80 -8.24 8.32
N GLN A 139 -13.91 -8.10 7.59
CA GLN A 139 -15.04 -7.24 7.96
C GLN A 139 -14.62 -5.76 8.19
N LEU A 140 -13.63 -5.30 7.41
CA LEU A 140 -13.12 -3.94 7.48
C LEU A 140 -13.75 -3.07 6.39
N VAL A 141 -13.72 -1.76 6.62
CA VAL A 141 -13.98 -0.76 5.59
C VAL A 141 -12.68 -0.11 5.14
N ALA A 142 -12.65 0.43 3.93
CA ALA A 142 -11.42 0.96 3.32
C ALA A 142 -10.72 2.04 4.19
N LYS A 143 -11.49 2.82 4.95
CA LYS A 143 -10.96 3.86 5.86
C LYS A 143 -10.15 3.30 7.04
N GLU A 144 -10.34 2.03 7.39
CA GLU A 144 -9.65 1.34 8.49
C GLU A 144 -8.35 0.66 8.02
N VAL A 145 -8.03 0.79 6.74
CA VAL A 145 -6.82 0.20 6.15
C VAL A 145 -5.84 1.29 5.77
N ALA A 146 -4.58 1.10 6.15
CA ALA A 146 -3.44 1.84 5.61
C ALA A 146 -2.77 1.03 4.51
N TYR A 147 -2.21 1.71 3.52
CA TYR A 147 -1.38 1.10 2.49
C TYR A 147 -0.11 1.91 2.25
N MET A 148 1.02 1.21 2.13
CA MET A 148 2.30 1.80 1.75
C MET A 148 2.76 1.18 0.43
N GLY A 149 2.99 2.02 -0.56
CA GLY A 149 3.47 1.67 -1.90
C GLY A 149 4.33 2.78 -2.48
N ASP A 150 5.14 2.49 -3.49
CA ASP A 150 6.16 3.39 -4.02
C ASP A 150 6.02 3.68 -5.52
N ASP A 151 5.28 2.85 -6.26
CA ASP A 151 5.22 2.89 -7.72
C ASP A 151 3.78 3.09 -8.25
N TRP A 152 3.68 3.29 -9.53
CA TRP A 152 2.41 3.53 -10.25
C TRP A 152 1.39 2.41 -10.07
N LEU A 153 1.86 1.18 -9.94
CA LEU A 153 0.99 0.02 -9.67
C LEU A 153 0.23 0.12 -8.34
N ASP A 154 0.70 0.97 -7.42
CA ASP A 154 0.11 1.20 -6.12
C ASP A 154 -0.96 2.29 -6.10
N LEU A 155 -0.92 3.21 -7.07
CA LEU A 155 -1.83 4.36 -7.14
C LEU A 155 -3.31 3.99 -6.98
N PRO A 156 -3.82 2.94 -7.64
CA PRO A 156 -5.22 2.56 -7.47
C PRO A 156 -5.57 2.18 -6.03
N LEU A 157 -4.65 1.55 -5.29
CA LEU A 157 -4.88 1.16 -3.91
C LEU A 157 -4.66 2.32 -2.95
N LEU A 158 -3.59 3.10 -3.13
CA LEU A 158 -3.30 4.32 -2.37
C LEU A 158 -4.45 5.33 -2.40
N SER A 159 -5.19 5.40 -3.51
CA SER A 159 -6.33 6.31 -3.64
C SER A 159 -7.58 5.88 -2.88
N ARG A 160 -7.63 4.64 -2.40
CA ARG A 160 -8.84 4.02 -1.80
C ARG A 160 -8.76 3.81 -0.30
N VAL A 161 -7.56 3.70 0.24
CA VAL A 161 -7.35 3.43 1.67
C VAL A 161 -7.56 4.67 2.55
N GLY A 162 -7.82 4.45 3.84
CA GLY A 162 -7.96 5.51 4.83
C GLY A 162 -6.67 6.28 5.06
N LEU A 163 -5.53 5.58 5.08
CA LEU A 163 -4.21 6.18 5.23
C LEU A 163 -3.26 5.68 4.14
N ALA A 164 -3.01 6.54 3.16
CA ALA A 164 -2.03 6.28 2.10
C ALA A 164 -0.66 6.82 2.52
N VAL A 165 0.36 5.98 2.46
CA VAL A 165 1.74 6.31 2.87
C VAL A 165 2.71 5.89 1.78
N THR A 166 3.84 6.57 1.68
CA THR A 166 4.91 6.16 0.77
C THR A 166 6.30 6.34 1.37
N VAL A 167 7.30 5.83 0.66
CA VAL A 167 8.72 5.95 1.01
C VAL A 167 9.34 7.21 0.39
N ALA A 168 10.50 7.61 0.91
CA ALA A 168 11.16 8.85 0.51
C ALA A 168 11.61 8.85 -0.96
N ASP A 169 11.91 7.71 -1.54
CA ASP A 169 12.40 7.50 -2.90
C ASP A 169 11.32 7.03 -3.89
N ALA A 170 10.05 6.96 -3.47
CA ALA A 170 8.92 6.69 -4.35
C ALA A 170 8.84 7.65 -5.54
N VAL A 171 8.15 7.23 -6.60
CA VAL A 171 7.93 8.07 -7.78
C VAL A 171 7.13 9.33 -7.44
N ALA A 172 7.33 10.40 -8.20
CA ALA A 172 6.76 11.71 -7.91
C ALA A 172 5.22 11.69 -7.85
N GLU A 173 4.59 10.90 -8.71
CA GLU A 173 3.14 10.78 -8.81
C GLU A 173 2.54 10.15 -7.56
N VAL A 174 3.21 9.15 -6.99
CA VAL A 174 2.80 8.54 -5.71
C VAL A 174 2.94 9.54 -4.58
N LYS A 175 4.08 10.24 -4.47
CA LYS A 175 4.30 11.29 -3.46
C LYS A 175 3.27 12.41 -3.52
N ALA A 176 2.75 12.71 -4.70
CA ALA A 176 1.76 13.77 -4.89
C ALA A 176 0.38 13.44 -4.30
N VAL A 177 0.06 12.15 -4.11
CA VAL A 177 -1.31 11.70 -3.77
C VAL A 177 -1.43 11.06 -2.39
N VAL A 178 -0.34 10.68 -1.74
CA VAL A 178 -0.37 10.05 -0.41
C VAL A 178 -0.58 11.08 0.71
N HIS A 179 -0.95 10.59 1.88
CA HIS A 179 -1.10 11.43 3.07
C HIS A 179 0.25 11.71 3.73
N TYR A 180 1.20 10.72 3.67
CA TYR A 180 2.53 10.83 4.28
C TYR A 180 3.57 10.04 3.46
#